data_a99201b811ba87d1e9fec58a1e3797ac
#
_entry.id   a99201b811ba87d1e9fec58a1e3797ac
#
_cell.length_a   1.000
_cell.length_b   1.000
_cell.length_c   1.000
_cell.angle_alpha   90.00
_cell.angle_beta   90.00
_cell.angle_gamma   90.00
#
_symmetry.space_group_name_H-M   'P 1'
#
loop_
_entity.id
_entity.type
_entity.pdbx_description
1 polymer ?
#
loop_
_entity_poly.entity_id
_entity_poly.type
_entity_poly.pdbx_seq_one_letter_code
_entity_poly.pdbx_strand_id
1 'polypeptide(L)'
;MTAKFTRAELQAFHGHPVDDLVAPRPRVLFVGINPGLWTAAVNAHFARKGNRFWPALHAAGITPTLVDASDGMQPEDLRMLARVGVSITNIVPTASARADELTRAELLAGGAALEAKVAAMRPRPRVVAVLGLTAYRQAFARPKAQQGRQPEPLGGVPLFVLPNPSGLNAHDTVATLATAYREAWDAAA
;
A
#
# COMPACT_ATOMS: atom_id res chain seq x y z
N MET A 1 -3.43 -12.88 21.08
CA MET A 1 -4.65 -12.15 21.50
C MET A 1 -4.87 -11.05 20.50
N THR A 2 -6.02 -11.01 19.82
CA THR A 2 -6.32 -9.93 18.85
C THR A 2 -6.60 -8.67 19.65
N ALA A 3 -5.85 -7.60 19.42
CA ALA A 3 -6.06 -6.31 20.04
C ALA A 3 -7.50 -5.85 19.78
N LYS A 4 -8.27 -5.64 20.85
CA LYS A 4 -9.65 -5.17 20.74
C LYS A 4 -9.67 -3.68 21.09
N PHE A 5 -9.62 -2.84 20.03
CA PHE A 5 -9.83 -1.40 20.19
C PHE A 5 -11.34 -1.10 20.15
N THR A 6 -11.80 -0.26 21.04
CA THR A 6 -13.10 0.39 20.94
C THR A 6 -13.09 1.42 19.82
N ARG A 7 -14.28 1.86 19.38
CA ARG A 7 -14.40 2.91 18.34
C ARG A 7 -13.73 4.22 18.81
N ALA A 8 -13.86 4.57 20.09
CA ALA A 8 -13.27 5.80 20.64
C ALA A 8 -11.73 5.73 20.65
N GLU A 9 -11.17 4.58 21.06
CA GLU A 9 -9.71 4.36 21.03
C GLU A 9 -9.16 4.44 19.60
N LEU A 10 -9.84 3.83 18.62
CA LEU A 10 -9.45 3.95 17.22
C LEU A 10 -9.50 5.39 16.72
N GLN A 11 -10.53 6.15 17.11
CA GLN A 11 -10.65 7.54 16.68
C GLN A 11 -9.50 8.42 17.18
N ALA A 12 -8.87 8.09 18.31
CA ALA A 12 -7.68 8.79 18.80
C ALA A 12 -6.48 8.70 17.84
N PHE A 13 -6.45 7.72 16.93
CA PHE A 13 -5.39 7.57 15.92
C PHE A 13 -5.65 8.36 14.63
N HIS A 14 -6.74 9.12 14.55
CA HIS A 14 -6.98 10.00 13.39
C HIS A 14 -5.83 11.01 13.25
N GLY A 15 -5.31 11.15 12.04
CA GLY A 15 -4.17 12.03 11.75
C GLY A 15 -2.79 11.46 12.13
N HIS A 16 -2.71 10.32 12.80
CA HIS A 16 -1.44 9.68 13.14
C HIS A 16 -0.80 9.05 11.89
N PRO A 17 0.53 9.17 11.73
CA PRO A 17 1.26 8.51 10.65
C PRO A 17 1.45 7.02 10.96
N VAL A 18 1.84 6.28 9.92
CA VAL A 18 2.34 4.91 10.00
C VAL A 18 3.71 4.86 9.33
N ASP A 19 4.66 4.19 9.97
CA ASP A 19 6.02 4.08 9.46
C ASP A 19 6.04 3.34 8.13
N ASP A 20 6.81 3.87 7.16
CA ASP A 20 7.05 3.15 5.91
C ASP A 20 7.79 1.84 6.17
N LEU A 21 7.42 0.79 5.46
CA LEU A 21 8.19 -0.45 5.43
C LEU A 21 9.10 -0.41 4.19
N VAL A 22 10.41 -0.28 4.39
CA VAL A 22 11.37 -0.18 3.29
C VAL A 22 12.37 -1.31 3.37
N ALA A 23 12.36 -2.19 2.38
CA ALA A 23 13.35 -3.26 2.25
C ALA A 23 14.74 -2.68 1.90
N PRO A 24 15.85 -3.28 2.39
CA PRO A 24 17.20 -2.85 2.04
C PRO A 24 17.50 -2.88 0.53
N ARG A 25 16.82 -3.77 -0.18
CA ARG A 25 16.85 -3.87 -1.66
C ARG A 25 15.42 -3.97 -2.17
N PRO A 26 14.73 -2.82 -2.31
CA PRO A 26 13.32 -2.81 -2.69
C PRO A 26 13.15 -3.30 -4.13
N ARG A 27 12.35 -4.36 -4.29
CA ARG A 27 11.96 -4.85 -5.60
C ARG A 27 10.69 -4.15 -6.06
N VAL A 28 9.62 -4.20 -5.25
CA VAL A 28 8.37 -3.47 -5.49
C VAL A 28 8.03 -2.61 -4.29
N LEU A 29 7.72 -1.35 -4.54
CA LEU A 29 7.13 -0.44 -3.56
C LEU A 29 5.62 -0.41 -3.78
N PHE A 30 4.87 -1.07 -2.90
CA PHE A 30 3.41 -0.98 -2.86
C PHE A 30 2.99 0.31 -2.15
N VAL A 31 2.04 1.02 -2.75
CA VAL A 31 1.58 2.33 -2.25
C VAL A 31 0.09 2.27 -1.97
N GLY A 32 -0.29 2.30 -0.69
CA GLY A 32 -1.67 2.46 -0.26
C GLY A 32 -2.17 3.90 -0.44
N ILE A 33 -3.47 4.12 -0.24
CA ILE A 33 -4.05 5.46 -0.31
C ILE A 33 -3.64 6.24 0.94
N ASN A 34 -4.05 5.76 2.11
CA ASN A 34 -3.65 6.24 3.41
C ASN A 34 -3.87 5.15 4.47
N PRO A 35 -3.27 5.24 5.65
CA PRO A 35 -3.55 4.31 6.74
C PRO A 35 -4.99 4.41 7.21
N GLY A 36 -5.61 3.26 7.51
CA GLY A 36 -6.82 3.23 8.32
C GLY A 36 -6.49 3.39 9.81
N LEU A 37 -7.47 3.72 10.64
CA LEU A 37 -7.27 3.92 12.10
C LEU A 37 -6.67 2.68 12.78
N TRP A 38 -7.12 1.48 12.41
CA TRP A 38 -6.55 0.23 12.94
C TRP A 38 -5.07 0.06 12.58
N THR A 39 -4.73 0.34 11.33
CA THR A 39 -3.36 0.34 10.80
C THR A 39 -2.45 1.27 11.61
N ALA A 40 -2.94 2.48 11.92
CA ALA A 40 -2.20 3.42 12.76
C ALA A 40 -2.08 2.94 14.22
N ALA A 41 -3.14 2.34 14.76
CA ALA A 41 -3.14 1.84 16.15
C ALA A 41 -2.12 0.72 16.39
N VAL A 42 -1.86 -0.13 15.40
CA VAL A 42 -0.88 -1.22 15.49
C VAL A 42 0.43 -0.94 14.75
N ASN A 43 0.57 0.22 14.13
CA ASN A 43 1.70 0.63 13.28
C ASN A 43 2.10 -0.44 12.24
N ALA A 44 1.10 -0.99 11.54
CA ALA A 44 1.33 -2.04 10.55
C ALA A 44 0.42 -1.86 9.34
N HIS A 45 1.01 -1.84 8.13
CA HIS A 45 0.27 -1.64 6.89
C HIS A 45 -0.77 -2.73 6.64
N PHE A 46 -1.94 -2.33 6.13
CA PHE A 46 -3.04 -3.22 5.74
C PHE A 46 -3.50 -4.16 6.88
N ALA A 47 -3.34 -3.74 8.14
CA ALA A 47 -3.58 -4.54 9.33
C ALA A 47 -5.07 -4.81 9.62
N ARG A 48 -5.99 -3.99 9.08
CA ARG A 48 -7.42 -4.16 9.36
C ARG A 48 -7.90 -5.53 8.88
N LYS A 49 -8.56 -6.27 9.75
CA LYS A 49 -9.20 -7.54 9.42
C LYS A 49 -10.14 -7.39 8.23
N GLY A 50 -10.04 -8.31 7.25
CA GLY A 50 -10.77 -8.24 5.99
C GLY A 50 -10.05 -7.45 4.88
N ASN A 51 -8.90 -6.81 5.14
CA ASN A 51 -8.04 -6.33 4.07
C ASN A 51 -7.41 -7.51 3.35
N ARG A 52 -7.39 -7.47 2.03
CA ARG A 52 -6.94 -8.58 1.18
C ARG A 52 -5.52 -8.45 0.67
N PHE A 53 -4.78 -7.43 1.10
CA PHE A 53 -3.41 -7.18 0.64
C PHE A 53 -2.49 -8.37 0.93
N TRP A 54 -2.39 -8.77 2.19
CA TRP A 54 -1.52 -9.87 2.60
C TRP A 54 -1.95 -11.22 2.01
N PRO A 55 -3.24 -11.59 2.01
CA PRO A 55 -3.73 -12.77 1.30
C PRO A 55 -3.41 -12.74 -0.20
N ALA A 56 -3.52 -11.58 -0.86
CA ALA A 56 -3.21 -11.46 -2.28
C ALA A 56 -1.71 -11.60 -2.58
N LEU A 57 -0.82 -11.04 -1.76
CA LEU A 57 0.62 -11.23 -1.91
C LEU A 57 1.02 -12.70 -1.75
N HIS A 58 0.41 -13.40 -0.79
CA HIS A 58 0.67 -14.82 -0.58
C HIS A 58 0.13 -15.66 -1.73
N ALA A 59 -1.11 -15.43 -2.16
CA ALA A 59 -1.72 -16.13 -3.31
C ALA A 59 -0.96 -15.86 -4.63
N ALA A 60 -0.36 -14.68 -4.77
CA ALA A 60 0.52 -14.34 -5.89
C ALA A 60 1.90 -15.04 -5.82
N GLY A 61 2.23 -15.75 -4.74
CA GLY A 61 3.54 -16.34 -4.52
C GLY A 61 4.65 -15.31 -4.31
N ILE A 62 4.31 -14.08 -3.92
CA ILE A 62 5.27 -13.01 -3.61
C ILE A 62 5.84 -13.21 -2.21
N THR A 63 5.00 -13.56 -1.24
CA THR A 63 5.42 -13.94 0.09
C THR A 63 5.27 -15.45 0.28
N PRO A 64 6.30 -16.14 0.78
CA PRO A 64 6.26 -17.60 1.00
C PRO A 64 5.29 -18.00 2.12
N THR A 65 5.01 -17.09 3.04
CA THR A 65 4.07 -17.26 4.14
C THR A 65 3.01 -16.18 4.15
N LEU A 66 1.82 -16.50 4.68
CA LEU A 66 0.76 -15.51 4.88
C LEU A 66 1.11 -14.63 6.08
N VAL A 67 1.16 -13.32 5.85
CA VAL A 67 1.38 -12.32 6.90
C VAL A 67 0.05 -12.01 7.60
N ASP A 68 0.05 -12.03 8.92
CA ASP A 68 -1.03 -11.48 9.75
C ASP A 68 -0.54 -10.24 10.49
N ALA A 69 -0.89 -9.07 9.98
CA ALA A 69 -0.52 -7.78 10.53
C ALA A 69 -1.54 -7.23 11.54
N SER A 70 -2.59 -8.00 11.89
CA SER A 70 -3.73 -7.50 12.68
C SER A 70 -3.37 -6.99 14.07
N ASP A 71 -2.31 -7.50 14.66
CA ASP A 71 -1.78 -7.10 15.98
C ASP A 71 -0.37 -6.45 15.87
N GLY A 72 0.02 -6.00 14.69
CA GLY A 72 1.34 -5.49 14.38
C GLY A 72 2.19 -6.49 13.59
N MET A 73 3.26 -5.99 12.96
CA MET A 73 4.15 -6.84 12.17
C MET A 73 5.05 -7.70 13.06
N GLN A 74 5.12 -8.99 12.78
CA GLN A 74 6.02 -9.88 13.50
C GLN A 74 7.46 -9.74 12.97
N PRO A 75 8.49 -9.90 13.82
CA PRO A 75 9.89 -9.81 13.38
C PRO A 75 10.25 -10.76 12.24
N GLU A 76 9.64 -11.96 12.20
CA GLU A 76 9.82 -12.97 11.15
C GLU A 76 9.30 -12.43 9.80
N ASP A 77 8.11 -11.83 9.80
CA ASP A 77 7.50 -11.25 8.62
C ASP A 77 8.32 -10.08 8.10
N LEU A 78 8.80 -9.20 8.98
CA LEU A 78 9.68 -8.08 8.59
C LEU A 78 10.97 -8.59 7.93
N ARG A 79 11.61 -9.63 8.49
CA ARG A 79 12.79 -10.25 7.89
C ARG A 79 12.51 -10.91 6.54
N MET A 80 11.37 -11.58 6.42
CA MET A 80 10.92 -12.19 5.18
C MET A 80 10.68 -11.12 4.10
N LEU A 81 9.91 -10.06 4.40
CA LEU A 81 9.60 -8.96 3.48
C LEU A 81 10.88 -8.24 3.03
N ALA A 82 11.83 -8.01 3.94
CA ALA A 82 13.13 -7.44 3.61
C ALA A 82 13.93 -8.31 2.62
N ARG A 83 13.88 -9.64 2.77
CA ARG A 83 14.56 -10.58 1.85
C ARG A 83 13.93 -10.62 0.47
N VAL A 84 12.60 -10.66 0.38
CA VAL A 84 11.92 -10.71 -0.91
C VAL A 84 11.88 -9.35 -1.61
N GLY A 85 12.12 -8.26 -0.89
CA GLY A 85 12.17 -6.91 -1.46
C GLY A 85 10.81 -6.22 -1.54
N VAL A 86 9.85 -6.59 -0.69
CA VAL A 86 8.57 -5.89 -0.56
C VAL A 86 8.76 -4.64 0.29
N SER A 87 8.36 -3.49 -0.25
CA SER A 87 8.33 -2.21 0.46
C SER A 87 6.92 -1.64 0.40
N ILE A 88 6.52 -0.86 1.42
CA ILE A 88 5.17 -0.32 1.54
C ILE A 88 5.21 1.12 2.05
N THR A 89 4.43 1.99 1.43
CA THR A 89 4.16 3.37 1.85
C THR A 89 2.72 3.75 1.52
N ASN A 90 2.34 5.01 1.70
CA ASN A 90 1.03 5.54 1.34
C ASN A 90 1.18 6.85 0.54
N ILE A 91 0.15 7.21 -0.25
CA ILE A 91 0.05 8.51 -0.90
C ILE A 91 -0.06 9.60 0.17
N VAL A 92 -0.99 9.43 1.12
CA VAL A 92 -1.17 10.32 2.28
C VAL A 92 -0.71 9.56 3.52
N PRO A 93 0.27 10.07 4.29
CA PRO A 93 0.87 9.32 5.39
C PRO A 93 -0.02 9.24 6.65
N THR A 94 -1.03 10.12 6.77
CA THR A 94 -1.86 10.26 7.96
C THR A 94 -3.13 9.41 7.91
N ALA A 95 -3.50 8.84 9.05
CA ALA A 95 -4.63 7.94 9.18
C ALA A 95 -5.98 8.67 9.19
N SER A 96 -6.97 8.04 8.54
CA SER A 96 -8.37 8.43 8.63
C SER A 96 -9.27 7.20 8.79
N ALA A 97 -10.52 7.40 9.19
CA ALA A 97 -11.48 6.30 9.30
C ALA A 97 -11.80 5.69 7.92
N ARG A 98 -11.82 6.52 6.88
CA ARG A 98 -12.12 6.14 5.49
C ARG A 98 -11.26 6.97 4.54
N ALA A 99 -10.88 6.36 3.42
CA ALA A 99 -10.08 7.03 2.39
C ALA A 99 -10.85 8.16 1.65
N ASP A 100 -12.18 8.12 1.65
CA ASP A 100 -13.03 9.16 1.05
C ASP A 100 -13.18 10.42 1.93
N GLU A 101 -12.61 10.43 3.13
CA GLU A 101 -12.45 11.62 3.96
C GLU A 101 -11.31 12.53 3.48
N LEU A 102 -10.39 11.98 2.67
CA LEU A 102 -9.28 12.75 2.13
C LEU A 102 -9.76 13.76 1.08
N THR A 103 -9.32 14.97 1.23
CA THR A 103 -9.59 16.02 0.25
C THR A 103 -8.74 15.83 -1.01
N ARG A 104 -9.20 16.40 -2.12
CA ARG A 104 -8.41 16.43 -3.37
C ARG A 104 -7.06 17.12 -3.17
N ALA A 105 -7.00 18.16 -2.34
CA ALA A 105 -5.76 18.88 -2.05
C ALA A 105 -4.75 17.99 -1.32
N GLU A 106 -5.18 17.19 -0.34
CA GLU A 106 -4.33 16.23 0.37
C GLU A 106 -3.80 15.15 -0.58
N LEU A 107 -4.66 14.63 -1.46
CA LEU A 107 -4.24 13.63 -2.45
C LEU A 107 -3.23 14.19 -3.44
N LEU A 108 -3.43 15.41 -3.97
CA LEU A 108 -2.47 16.06 -4.87
C LEU A 108 -1.13 16.33 -4.19
N ALA A 109 -1.15 16.87 -2.96
CA ALA A 109 0.05 17.10 -2.17
C ALA A 109 0.78 15.78 -1.85
N GLY A 110 0.03 14.74 -1.50
CA GLY A 110 0.55 13.40 -1.26
C GLY A 110 1.17 12.77 -2.50
N GLY A 111 0.56 12.94 -3.66
CA GLY A 111 1.10 12.48 -4.94
C GLY A 111 2.44 13.13 -5.27
N ALA A 112 2.55 14.45 -5.13
CA ALA A 112 3.80 15.19 -5.34
C ALA A 112 4.89 14.76 -4.33
N ALA A 113 4.53 14.60 -3.06
CA ALA A 113 5.44 14.14 -2.01
C ALA A 113 5.92 12.71 -2.27
N LEU A 114 5.05 11.81 -2.73
CA LEU A 114 5.40 10.44 -3.08
C LEU A 114 6.36 10.39 -4.27
N GLU A 115 6.13 11.19 -5.31
CA GLU A 115 7.03 11.27 -6.46
C GLU A 115 8.44 11.71 -6.05
N ALA A 116 8.54 12.77 -5.22
CA ALA A 116 9.81 13.25 -4.67
C ALA A 116 10.48 12.16 -3.78
N LYS A 117 9.70 11.47 -2.94
CA LYS A 117 10.18 10.35 -2.11
C LYS A 117 10.80 9.26 -2.98
N VAL A 118 10.09 8.78 -3.99
CA VAL A 118 10.58 7.71 -4.90
C VAL A 118 11.84 8.16 -5.63
N ALA A 119 11.88 9.39 -6.13
CA ALA A 119 13.05 9.95 -6.80
C ALA A 119 14.29 10.01 -5.89
N ALA A 120 14.08 10.23 -4.58
CA ALA A 120 15.15 10.32 -3.58
C ALA A 120 15.60 8.96 -3.02
N MET A 121 14.80 7.89 -3.14
CA MET A 121 15.15 6.56 -2.59
C MET A 121 16.47 6.03 -3.11
N ARG A 122 17.29 5.47 -2.22
CA ARG A 122 18.58 4.80 -2.53
C ARG A 122 18.73 3.56 -1.63
N PRO A 123 18.69 2.34 -2.18
CA PRO A 123 18.39 2.03 -3.59
C PRO A 123 16.94 2.31 -3.96
N ARG A 124 16.70 2.57 -5.24
CA ARG A 124 15.32 2.73 -5.76
C ARG A 124 14.61 1.39 -5.89
N PRO A 125 13.29 1.33 -5.72
CA PRO A 125 12.51 0.16 -6.13
C PRO A 125 12.59 -0.04 -7.65
N ARG A 126 12.43 -1.28 -8.10
CA ARG A 126 12.37 -1.57 -9.55
C ARG A 126 11.02 -1.24 -10.16
N VAL A 127 9.97 -1.32 -9.35
CA VAL A 127 8.57 -0.98 -9.73
C VAL A 127 7.90 -0.29 -8.55
N VAL A 128 7.06 0.70 -8.85
CA VAL A 128 6.08 1.28 -7.92
C VAL A 128 4.69 0.77 -8.29
N ALA A 129 3.92 0.30 -7.32
CA ALA A 129 2.58 -0.23 -7.49
C ALA A 129 1.57 0.52 -6.62
N VAL A 130 0.80 1.45 -7.20
CA VAL A 130 -0.23 2.24 -6.51
C VAL A 130 -1.53 1.44 -6.43
N LEU A 131 -2.06 1.27 -5.22
CA LEU A 131 -3.22 0.44 -4.93
C LEU A 131 -4.51 1.28 -4.87
N GLY A 132 -5.19 1.41 -5.99
CA GLY A 132 -6.46 2.12 -6.11
C GLY A 132 -6.49 3.15 -7.22
N LEU A 133 -7.24 2.83 -8.27
CA LEU A 133 -7.32 3.65 -9.49
C LEU A 133 -7.90 5.06 -9.22
N THR A 134 -8.96 5.15 -8.42
CA THR A 134 -9.61 6.44 -8.13
C THR A 134 -8.67 7.39 -7.40
N ALA A 135 -7.98 6.90 -6.37
CA ALA A 135 -7.02 7.69 -5.61
C ALA A 135 -5.82 8.10 -6.50
N TYR A 136 -5.32 7.20 -7.35
CA TYR A 136 -4.28 7.50 -8.31
C TYR A 136 -4.69 8.63 -9.26
N ARG A 137 -5.89 8.53 -9.86
CA ARG A 137 -6.40 9.55 -10.77
C ARG A 137 -6.46 10.94 -10.15
N GLN A 138 -6.81 11.02 -8.87
CA GLN A 138 -6.90 12.28 -8.13
C GLN A 138 -5.51 12.78 -7.70
N ALA A 139 -4.68 11.91 -7.13
CA ALA A 139 -3.37 12.27 -6.58
C ALA A 139 -2.37 12.73 -7.66
N PHE A 140 -2.50 12.21 -8.87
CA PHE A 140 -1.58 12.52 -9.99
C PHE A 140 -2.25 13.29 -11.13
N ALA A 141 -3.49 13.77 -10.94
CA ALA A 141 -4.27 14.49 -11.96
C ALA A 141 -4.35 13.73 -13.31
N ARG A 142 -4.56 12.41 -13.26
CA ARG A 142 -4.62 11.51 -14.40
C ARG A 142 -6.02 10.90 -14.59
N PRO A 143 -7.06 11.70 -14.93
CA PRO A 143 -8.45 11.24 -14.89
C PRO A 143 -8.76 10.09 -15.86
N LYS A 144 -7.96 9.92 -16.91
CA LYS A 144 -8.12 8.87 -17.94
C LYS A 144 -7.26 7.63 -17.69
N ALA A 145 -6.46 7.60 -16.61
CA ALA A 145 -5.63 6.45 -16.29
C ALA A 145 -6.46 5.16 -16.15
N GLN A 146 -5.88 4.05 -16.54
CA GLN A 146 -6.46 2.71 -16.40
C GLN A 146 -5.61 1.88 -15.42
N GLN A 147 -6.14 0.76 -14.94
CA GLN A 147 -5.36 -0.22 -14.19
C GLN A 147 -4.26 -0.83 -15.08
N GLY A 148 -3.20 -1.34 -14.46
CA GLY A 148 -2.05 -1.93 -15.12
C GLY A 148 -0.86 -0.97 -15.21
N ARG A 149 0.07 -1.27 -16.10
CA ARG A 149 1.28 -0.48 -16.32
C ARG A 149 0.93 0.91 -16.86
N GLN A 150 1.52 1.93 -16.26
CA GLN A 150 1.34 3.31 -16.72
C GLN A 150 2.42 3.71 -17.72
N PRO A 151 2.09 4.60 -18.69
CA PRO A 151 3.06 5.09 -19.68
C PRO A 151 4.16 5.96 -19.03
N GLU A 152 3.80 6.75 -18.00
CA GLU A 152 4.77 7.60 -17.32
C GLU A 152 5.29 6.92 -16.03
N PRO A 153 6.60 6.97 -15.78
CA PRO A 153 7.20 6.50 -14.54
C PRO A 153 6.87 7.44 -13.37
N LEU A 154 6.98 6.96 -12.14
CA LEU A 154 6.90 7.77 -10.92
C LEU A 154 8.30 7.95 -10.33
N GLY A 155 8.77 9.19 -10.20
CA GLY A 155 10.12 9.46 -9.71
C GLY A 155 11.23 8.75 -10.51
N GLY A 156 10.99 8.46 -11.80
CA GLY A 156 11.91 7.72 -12.66
C GLY A 156 11.85 6.19 -12.52
N VAL A 157 10.83 5.65 -11.83
CA VAL A 157 10.61 4.21 -11.62
C VAL A 157 9.36 3.76 -12.37
N PRO A 158 9.36 2.62 -13.09
CA PRO A 158 8.18 2.05 -13.73
C PRO A 158 6.99 1.95 -12.77
N LEU A 159 5.81 2.35 -13.24
CA LEU A 159 4.63 2.51 -12.42
C LEU A 159 3.49 1.58 -12.87
N PHE A 160 2.86 0.94 -11.90
CA PHE A 160 1.62 0.20 -12.06
C PHE A 160 0.52 0.80 -11.18
N VAL A 161 -0.71 0.79 -11.69
CA VAL A 161 -1.92 1.07 -10.90
C VAL A 161 -2.70 -0.23 -10.75
N LEU A 162 -2.86 -0.67 -9.53
CA LEU A 162 -3.44 -1.97 -9.19
C LEU A 162 -4.77 -1.80 -8.45
N PRO A 163 -5.62 -2.83 -8.44
CA PRO A 163 -6.86 -2.81 -7.67
C PRO A 163 -6.62 -2.59 -6.17
N ASN A 164 -7.58 -1.92 -5.52
CA ASN A 164 -7.52 -1.64 -4.08
C ASN A 164 -7.84 -2.91 -3.27
N PRO A 165 -6.98 -3.34 -2.33
CA PRO A 165 -7.21 -4.52 -1.50
C PRO A 165 -8.23 -4.32 -0.36
N SER A 166 -8.80 -3.14 -0.20
CA SER A 166 -9.77 -2.83 0.84
C SER A 166 -10.92 -3.84 0.83
N GLY A 167 -11.33 -4.32 2.01
CA GLY A 167 -12.53 -5.15 2.17
C GLY A 167 -13.82 -4.48 1.72
N LEU A 168 -13.83 -3.14 1.57
CA LEU A 168 -14.95 -2.38 1.03
C LEU A 168 -15.03 -2.42 -0.51
N ASN A 169 -13.99 -2.87 -1.19
CA ASN A 169 -14.01 -3.07 -2.64
C ASN A 169 -14.74 -4.37 -2.97
N ALA A 170 -15.95 -4.28 -3.49
CA ALA A 170 -16.80 -5.43 -3.82
C ALA A 170 -16.43 -6.09 -5.18
N HIS A 171 -15.62 -5.43 -6.00
CA HIS A 171 -15.36 -5.86 -7.38
C HIS A 171 -14.21 -6.86 -7.51
N ASP A 172 -13.25 -6.84 -6.56
CA ASP A 172 -12.08 -7.67 -6.63
C ASP A 172 -12.09 -8.78 -5.56
N THR A 173 -11.58 -9.94 -5.93
CA THR A 173 -11.33 -11.08 -5.04
C THR A 173 -9.84 -11.18 -4.71
N VAL A 174 -9.46 -12.04 -3.77
CA VAL A 174 -8.04 -12.36 -3.53
C VAL A 174 -7.36 -12.85 -4.81
N ALA A 175 -8.05 -13.65 -5.62
CA ALA A 175 -7.49 -14.20 -6.86
C ALA A 175 -7.24 -13.11 -7.92
N THR A 176 -8.19 -12.17 -8.13
CA THR A 176 -8.00 -11.08 -9.10
C THR A 176 -6.90 -10.11 -8.65
N LEU A 177 -6.85 -9.80 -7.35
CA LEU A 177 -5.76 -9.02 -6.76
C LEU A 177 -4.41 -9.70 -6.92
N ALA A 178 -4.33 -11.01 -6.64
CA ALA A 178 -3.09 -11.79 -6.76
C ALA A 178 -2.55 -11.78 -8.20
N THR A 179 -3.43 -11.92 -9.20
CA THR A 179 -3.04 -11.84 -10.61
C THR A 179 -2.44 -10.48 -10.95
N ALA A 180 -3.10 -9.39 -10.57
CA ALA A 180 -2.62 -8.03 -10.84
C ALA A 180 -1.30 -7.72 -10.10
N TYR A 181 -1.17 -8.17 -8.85
CA TYR A 181 0.05 -7.96 -8.05
C TYR A 181 1.23 -8.77 -8.59
N ARG A 182 0.95 -9.98 -9.08
CA ARG A 182 1.95 -10.81 -9.74
C ARG A 182 2.49 -10.18 -11.01
N GLU A 183 1.65 -9.57 -11.84
CA GLU A 183 2.07 -8.85 -13.06
C GLU A 183 3.08 -7.73 -12.72
N ALA A 184 2.78 -6.88 -11.74
CA ALA A 184 3.69 -5.83 -11.30
C ALA A 184 4.99 -6.40 -10.68
N TRP A 185 4.90 -7.52 -9.98
CA TRP A 185 6.04 -8.22 -9.39
C TRP A 185 6.98 -8.79 -10.45
N ASP A 186 6.43 -9.40 -11.50
CA ASP A 186 7.22 -9.97 -12.59
C ASP A 186 7.91 -8.90 -13.43
N ALA A 187 7.26 -7.74 -13.60
CA ALA A 187 7.88 -6.58 -14.25
C ALA A 187 9.08 -6.01 -13.48
N ALA A 188 9.25 -6.40 -12.20
CA ALA A 188 10.39 -6.02 -11.35
C ALA A 188 11.49 -7.10 -11.31
N ALA A 189 11.50 -8.05 -12.23
CA ALA A 189 12.50 -9.13 -12.28
C ALA A 189 13.92 -8.63 -12.61
#